data_ea4ba3a39f2fa35d1b681228b7b01339
#
_entry.id   ea4ba3a39f2fa35d1b681228b7b01339
#
_cell.length_a   1.000
_cell.length_b   1.000
_cell.length_c   1.000
_cell.angle_alpha   90.00
_cell.angle_beta   90.00
_cell.angle_gamma   90.00
#
_symmetry.space_group_name_H-M   'P 1'
#
loop_
_entity.id
_entity.type
_entity.pdbx_description
1 polymer ?
#
loop_
_entity_poly.entity_id
_entity_poly.type
_entity_poly.pdbx_seq_one_letter_code
_entity_poly.pdbx_strand_id
1 'polypeptide(L)'
;MYMKMKGGIALPSQGFLQIRAYASNAQLPLKDVAVTVTDAGGSAIAMRLTNRSGLLNIPVAIDVPDITAGQSPNTGVIPYATVNMYARIEGYEEISVNNIQIFPNTVTTQNLEFIPLAEFPAMWNKSETFDTPSQNL
;
A
#
# COMPACT_ATOMS: atom_id res chain seq x y z
N MET A 1 -16.00 30.73 9.72
CA MET A 1 -15.82 30.65 9.26
C MET A 1 -15.75 30.25 8.90
N TYR A 2 -15.84 30.07 8.81
CA TYR A 2 -15.58 29.76 8.33
C TYR A 2 -15.36 29.39 7.78
N MET A 3 -15.29 29.08 7.70
CA MET A 3 -14.95 28.79 7.05
C MET A 3 -14.96 28.40 6.51
N LYS A 4 -15.02 28.28 6.40
CA LYS A 4 -14.89 28.05 5.79
C LYS A 4 -14.91 27.91 5.20
N MET A 5 -15.05 27.89 5.18
CA MET A 5 -14.95 27.96 4.51
C MET A 5 -15.20 28.30 4.09
N LYS A 6 -15.14 28.53 4.42
CA LYS A 6 -15.29 29.02 3.80
C LYS A 6 -15.69 29.22 3.01
N GLY A 7 -15.80 29.80 3.58
CA GLY A 7 -16.31 29.92 2.56
C GLY A 7 -16.54 29.17 1.42
N GLY A 8 -17.20 29.03 1.05
CA GLY A 8 -17.43 28.38 -0.12
C GLY A 8 -16.42 27.39 -0.59
N ILE A 9 -15.38 27.26 0.12
CA ILE A 9 -14.38 26.30 -0.32
C ILE A 9 -14.59 25.02 0.42
N ALA A 10 -14.88 23.97 -0.32
CA ALA A 10 -14.99 22.66 0.29
C ALA A 10 -13.62 22.17 0.63
N LEU A 11 -13.45 21.69 1.83
CA LEU A 11 -12.23 21.03 2.20
C LEU A 11 -12.17 19.66 1.54
N PRO A 12 -11.00 19.23 1.13
CA PRO A 12 -10.91 17.90 0.55
C PRO A 12 -11.31 16.85 1.57
N SER A 13 -11.99 15.86 1.10
CA SER A 13 -12.29 14.70 1.92
C SER A 13 -11.04 13.85 2.06
N GLN A 14 -11.06 12.97 3.02
CA GLN A 14 -9.97 12.00 3.19
C GLN A 14 -10.51 10.60 3.20
N GLY A 15 -9.77 9.72 2.59
CA GLY A 15 -9.91 8.30 2.77
C GLY A 15 -8.68 7.76 3.45
N PHE A 16 -8.68 6.47 3.74
CA PHE A 16 -7.62 5.89 4.55
C PHE A 16 -7.15 4.58 3.95
N LEU A 17 -5.85 4.37 3.99
CA LEU A 17 -5.26 3.11 3.53
C LEU A 17 -4.71 2.37 4.74
N GLN A 18 -5.23 1.17 4.96
CA GLN A 18 -4.71 0.24 5.96
C GLN A 18 -4.02 -0.90 5.25
N ILE A 19 -2.98 -1.41 5.87
CA ILE A 19 -2.19 -2.52 5.35
C ILE A 19 -2.35 -3.70 6.30
N ARG A 20 -2.45 -4.89 5.73
CA ARG A 20 -2.42 -6.11 6.50
C ARG A 20 -1.36 -7.01 5.88
N ALA A 21 -0.23 -7.16 6.57
CA ALA A 21 0.93 -7.88 6.06
C ALA A 21 1.07 -9.22 6.77
N TYR A 22 1.28 -10.27 6.00
CA TYR A 22 1.43 -11.59 6.57
C TYR A 22 2.31 -12.45 5.66
N ALA A 23 2.89 -13.48 6.26
CA ALA A 23 3.72 -14.42 5.52
C ALA A 23 2.85 -15.48 4.86
N SER A 24 3.14 -15.80 3.60
CA SER A 24 2.30 -16.71 2.82
C SER A 24 2.34 -18.12 3.36
N ASN A 25 3.49 -18.54 3.86
CA ASN A 25 3.67 -19.94 4.23
C ASN A 25 2.96 -20.33 5.53
N ALA A 26 2.68 -19.38 6.41
CA ALA A 26 2.07 -19.70 7.70
C ALA A 26 0.97 -18.71 8.08
N GLN A 27 0.66 -17.77 7.22
CA GLN A 27 -0.34 -16.73 7.47
C GLN A 27 -0.05 -15.93 8.74
N LEU A 28 1.24 -15.88 9.12
CA LEU A 28 1.64 -15.16 10.32
C LEU A 28 1.74 -13.66 10.03
N PRO A 29 1.21 -12.81 10.91
CA PRO A 29 1.37 -11.37 10.72
C PRO A 29 2.83 -10.97 10.78
N LEU A 30 3.20 -9.98 9.99
CA LEU A 30 4.58 -9.53 9.91
C LEU A 30 4.73 -8.14 10.48
N LYS A 31 5.61 -8.04 11.48
CA LYS A 31 5.96 -6.78 12.11
C LYS A 31 7.11 -6.13 11.35
N ASP A 32 7.15 -4.81 11.37
CA ASP A 32 8.26 -4.02 10.82
C ASP A 32 8.40 -4.11 9.30
N VAL A 33 7.30 -4.38 8.62
CA VAL A 33 7.28 -4.23 7.17
C VAL A 33 7.31 -2.74 6.86
N ALA A 34 8.28 -2.32 6.06
CA ALA A 34 8.39 -0.91 5.67
C ALA A 34 7.49 -0.67 4.48
N VAL A 35 6.49 0.17 4.69
CA VAL A 35 5.49 0.48 3.67
C VAL A 35 5.65 1.93 3.26
N THR A 36 5.87 2.17 1.98
CA THR A 36 5.94 3.51 1.42
C THR A 36 4.74 3.71 0.51
N VAL A 37 3.99 4.78 0.76
CA VAL A 37 2.82 5.12 -0.03
C VAL A 37 3.13 6.38 -0.82
N THR A 38 2.85 6.34 -2.12
CA THR A 38 3.07 7.50 -2.99
C THR A 38 1.78 7.84 -3.70
N ASP A 39 1.67 9.10 -4.14
CA ASP A 39 0.53 9.49 -4.94
C ASP A 39 0.72 9.05 -6.40
N ALA A 40 -0.26 9.37 -7.23
CA ALA A 40 -0.21 8.95 -8.63
C ALA A 40 0.97 9.55 -9.38
N GLY A 41 1.48 10.66 -8.93
CA GLY A 41 2.65 11.30 -9.54
C GLY A 41 3.97 10.82 -9.02
N GLY A 42 3.96 9.91 -8.05
CA GLY A 42 5.19 9.36 -7.49
C GLY A 42 5.72 10.09 -6.27
N SER A 43 5.02 11.10 -5.78
CA SER A 43 5.46 11.81 -4.58
C SER A 43 5.09 11.02 -3.33
N ALA A 44 6.01 10.98 -2.40
CA ALA A 44 5.78 10.21 -1.17
C ALA A 44 4.70 10.86 -0.33
N ILE A 45 3.74 10.08 0.11
CA ILE A 45 2.71 10.50 1.04
C ILE A 45 3.10 10.13 2.46
N ALA A 46 3.57 8.91 2.64
CA ALA A 46 3.85 8.39 3.97
C ALA A 46 4.78 7.19 3.91
N MET A 47 5.50 6.98 4.98
CA MET A 47 6.26 5.76 5.19
C MET A 47 5.91 5.27 6.59
N ARG A 48 5.57 4.00 6.70
CA ARG A 48 5.09 3.40 7.95
C ARG A 48 5.69 2.03 8.14
N LEU A 49 5.73 1.58 9.38
CA LEU A 49 6.10 0.21 9.70
C LEU A 49 4.89 -0.50 10.27
N THR A 50 4.72 -1.77 9.91
CA THR A 50 3.63 -2.54 10.48
C THR A 50 3.94 -2.92 11.93
N ASN A 51 2.89 -3.13 12.69
CA ASN A 51 3.01 -3.53 14.08
C ASN A 51 3.01 -5.06 14.20
N ARG A 52 2.97 -5.54 15.42
CA ARG A 52 3.04 -6.97 15.71
C ARG A 52 1.88 -7.74 15.08
N SER A 53 0.78 -7.10 14.81
CA SER A 53 -0.36 -7.73 14.16
C SER A 53 -0.31 -7.61 12.64
N GLY A 54 0.76 -7.06 12.09
CA GLY A 54 0.88 -6.88 10.65
C GLY A 54 0.11 -5.69 10.11
N LEU A 55 -0.36 -4.81 10.99
CA LEU A 55 -1.19 -3.67 10.62
C LEU A 55 -0.45 -2.38 10.88
N LEU A 56 -0.87 -1.32 10.20
CA LEU A 56 -0.42 0.01 10.57
C LEU A 56 -1.19 0.43 11.81
N ASN A 57 -0.49 1.03 12.78
CA ASN A 57 -1.17 1.53 13.98
C ASN A 57 -2.22 2.55 13.63
N ILE A 58 -1.91 3.39 12.66
CA ILE A 58 -2.82 4.42 12.19
C ILE A 58 -2.84 4.31 10.67
N PRO A 59 -4.02 4.08 10.08
CA PRO A 59 -4.10 4.04 8.61
C PRO A 59 -3.61 5.35 8.01
N VAL A 60 -3.10 5.28 6.80
CA VAL A 60 -2.56 6.45 6.11
C VAL A 60 -3.72 7.27 5.57
N ALA A 61 -3.78 8.55 5.97
CA ALA A 61 -4.80 9.45 5.46
C ALA A 61 -4.39 9.95 4.08
N ILE A 62 -5.33 9.92 3.15
CA ILE A 62 -5.09 10.29 1.77
C ILE A 62 -6.16 11.29 1.36
N ASP A 63 -5.74 12.41 0.81
CA ASP A 63 -6.68 13.41 0.32
C ASP A 63 -7.40 12.88 -0.91
N VAL A 64 -8.70 13.01 -0.89
CA VAL A 64 -9.54 12.53 -1.99
C VAL A 64 -10.34 13.72 -2.49
N PRO A 65 -10.53 13.85 -3.81
CA PRO A 65 -11.32 14.95 -4.33
C PRO A 65 -12.72 14.98 -3.73
N ASP A 66 -13.18 16.19 -3.45
CA ASP A 66 -14.51 16.38 -2.91
C ASP A 66 -15.49 16.46 -4.06
N ILE A 67 -16.64 15.84 -3.86
CA ILE A 67 -17.65 15.80 -4.90
C ILE A 67 -18.41 17.12 -5.00
N THR A 68 -18.29 17.98 -4.03
CA THR A 68 -19.18 19.14 -4.00
C THR A 68 -18.84 20.22 -5.00
N ALA A 69 -17.57 20.41 -5.28
CA ALA A 69 -17.18 21.55 -6.07
C ALA A 69 -17.29 21.26 -7.55
N GLY A 70 -18.30 21.80 -8.16
CA GLY A 70 -18.42 21.76 -9.61
C GLY A 70 -18.69 20.41 -10.21
N GLN A 71 -18.92 19.42 -9.40
CA GLN A 71 -19.20 18.11 -9.94
C GLN A 71 -20.66 17.93 -10.15
N SER A 72 -21.00 17.24 -11.19
CA SER A 72 -22.39 16.96 -11.48
C SER A 72 -22.84 15.76 -10.66
N PRO A 73 -23.86 15.90 -9.88
CA PRO A 73 -24.39 14.76 -9.14
C PRO A 73 -25.00 13.70 -10.06
N ASN A 74 -25.17 14.02 -11.32
CA ASN A 74 -25.78 13.08 -12.24
C ASN A 74 -24.79 12.12 -12.86
N THR A 75 -23.51 12.29 -12.62
CA THR A 75 -22.54 11.41 -13.23
C THR A 75 -22.56 10.03 -12.61
N GLY A 76 -23.03 9.90 -11.39
CA GLY A 76 -22.98 8.64 -10.68
C GLY A 76 -21.57 8.22 -10.32
N VAL A 77 -20.60 9.09 -10.50
CA VAL A 77 -19.21 8.76 -10.23
C VAL A 77 -18.86 9.23 -8.83
N ILE A 78 -18.34 8.33 -8.03
CA ILE A 78 -17.82 8.67 -6.71
C ILE A 78 -16.36 9.06 -6.89
N PRO A 79 -15.97 10.25 -6.44
CA PRO A 79 -14.58 10.66 -6.59
C PRO A 79 -13.67 9.76 -5.75
N TYR A 80 -12.48 9.53 -6.26
CA TYR A 80 -11.50 8.75 -5.53
C TYR A 80 -10.11 9.25 -5.91
N ALA A 81 -9.15 8.91 -5.06
CA ALA A 81 -7.74 9.12 -5.37
C ALA A 81 -7.11 7.76 -5.64
N THR A 82 -6.01 7.74 -6.37
CA THR A 82 -5.23 6.52 -6.52
C THR A 82 -3.88 6.73 -5.88
N VAL A 83 -3.39 5.68 -5.25
CA VAL A 83 -2.06 5.70 -4.66
C VAL A 83 -1.34 4.43 -5.05
N ASN A 84 -0.03 4.49 -4.97
CA ASN A 84 0.84 3.34 -5.17
C ASN A 84 1.54 3.04 -3.86
N MET A 85 1.95 1.79 -3.71
CA MET A 85 2.54 1.37 -2.47
C MET A 85 3.67 0.41 -2.77
N TYR A 86 4.72 0.52 -1.96
CA TYR A 86 5.86 -0.36 -2.04
C TYR A 86 6.16 -0.85 -0.63
N ALA A 87 6.32 -2.15 -0.47
CA ALA A 87 6.51 -2.73 0.85
C ALA A 87 7.63 -3.74 0.81
N ARG A 88 8.43 -3.73 1.87
CA ARG A 88 9.53 -4.68 1.96
C ARG A 88 9.83 -5.02 3.41
N ILE A 89 10.33 -6.21 3.59
CA ILE A 89 10.84 -6.69 4.87
C ILE A 89 11.92 -7.71 4.56
N GLU A 90 12.97 -7.70 5.36
CA GLU A 90 14.09 -8.57 5.12
C GLU A 90 13.68 -10.03 5.15
N GLY A 91 14.18 -10.81 4.20
CA GLY A 91 13.87 -12.23 4.12
C GLY A 91 12.68 -12.58 3.24
N TYR A 92 12.04 -11.58 2.65
CA TYR A 92 10.87 -11.81 1.82
C TYR A 92 11.00 -11.04 0.51
N GLU A 93 10.24 -11.47 -0.49
CA GLU A 93 10.17 -10.73 -1.75
C GLU A 93 9.45 -9.42 -1.52
N GLU A 94 9.88 -8.40 -2.25
CA GLU A 94 9.27 -7.07 -2.15
C GLU A 94 7.95 -7.06 -2.90
N ILE A 95 7.03 -6.21 -2.46
CA ILE A 95 5.71 -6.10 -3.06
C ILE A 95 5.48 -4.67 -3.48
N SER A 96 5.00 -4.50 -4.71
CA SER A 96 4.52 -3.22 -5.20
C SER A 96 3.07 -3.38 -5.62
N VAL A 97 2.22 -2.46 -5.19
CA VAL A 97 0.82 -2.44 -5.59
C VAL A 97 0.52 -1.07 -6.15
N ASN A 98 0.02 -1.03 -7.37
CA ASN A 98 -0.26 0.24 -8.04
C ASN A 98 -1.74 0.47 -8.17
N ASN A 99 -2.10 1.73 -8.25
CA ASN A 99 -3.47 2.15 -8.56
C ASN A 99 -4.50 1.67 -7.54
N ILE A 100 -4.13 1.79 -6.27
CA ILE A 100 -5.07 1.48 -5.19
C ILE A 100 -6.06 2.62 -5.11
N GLN A 101 -7.35 2.32 -5.22
CA GLN A 101 -8.38 3.33 -5.19
C GLN A 101 -8.77 3.64 -3.75
N ILE A 102 -8.76 4.92 -3.41
CA ILE A 102 -9.09 5.39 -2.07
C ILE A 102 -10.31 6.29 -2.18
N PHE A 103 -11.37 5.91 -1.47
CA PHE A 103 -12.64 6.64 -1.50
C PHE A 103 -12.81 7.47 -0.24
N PRO A 104 -13.59 8.55 -0.32
CA PRO A 104 -13.75 9.44 0.84
C PRO A 104 -14.39 8.70 2.02
N ASN A 105 -13.92 9.01 3.19
CA ASN A 105 -14.46 8.51 4.46
C ASN A 105 -14.50 6.99 4.55
N THR A 106 -13.59 6.35 3.85
CA THR A 106 -13.56 4.89 3.76
C THR A 106 -12.16 4.40 4.08
N VAL A 107 -12.06 3.28 4.79
CA VAL A 107 -10.79 2.62 5.02
C VAL A 107 -10.67 1.50 4.01
N THR A 108 -9.65 1.61 3.16
CA THR A 108 -9.32 0.55 2.20
C THR A 108 -8.19 -0.26 2.81
N THR A 109 -8.39 -1.56 2.93
CA THR A 109 -7.34 -2.45 3.45
C THR A 109 -6.70 -3.19 2.31
N GLN A 110 -5.38 -3.06 2.21
CA GLN A 110 -4.61 -3.78 1.21
C GLN A 110 -3.90 -4.93 1.90
N ASN A 111 -4.22 -6.14 1.48
CA ASN A 111 -3.55 -7.32 2.00
C ASN A 111 -2.24 -7.53 1.26
N LEU A 112 -1.19 -7.82 2.01
CA LEU A 112 0.13 -8.08 1.45
C LEU A 112 0.58 -9.45 1.92
N GLU A 113 0.60 -10.37 0.98
CA GLU A 113 1.05 -11.72 1.27
C GLU A 113 2.51 -11.83 0.85
N PHE A 114 3.40 -11.90 1.83
CA PHE A 114 4.83 -11.90 1.57
C PHE A 114 5.34 -13.32 1.40
N ILE A 115 6.10 -13.52 0.34
CA ILE A 115 6.67 -14.82 0.00
C ILE A 115 8.10 -14.85 0.51
N PRO A 116 8.46 -15.82 1.36
CA PRO A 116 9.85 -15.91 1.83
C PRO A 116 10.80 -16.09 0.68
N LEU A 117 11.95 -15.45 0.77
CA LEU A 117 13.01 -15.70 -0.19
C LEU A 117 13.48 -17.13 -0.02
N ALA A 118 13.82 -17.76 -1.12
CA ALA A 118 14.29 -19.11 -1.06
C ALA A 118 15.58 -19.13 -0.28
N GLU A 119 15.66 -20.06 0.68
CA GLU A 119 16.88 -20.23 1.34
C GLU A 119 17.72 -21.02 0.48
N PHE A 120 18.75 -20.48 0.03
CA PHE A 120 19.64 -21.23 -0.69
C PHE A 120 20.46 -21.92 0.20
N PRO A 121 20.39 -23.12 0.07
CA PRO A 121 21.45 -23.83 0.59
C PRO A 121 22.51 -23.26 -0.21
N ALA A 122 22.87 -22.50 0.12
CA ALA A 122 23.83 -21.95 -0.49
C ALA A 122 24.19 -22.69 -1.67
N MET A 123 23.98 -23.15 -2.07
CA MET A 123 24.10 -23.40 -2.89
C MET A 123 23.76 -23.16 -3.91
N TRP A 124 23.91 -23.24 -4.27
CA TRP A 124 23.44 -22.82 -5.24
C TRP A 124 23.48 -21.96 -5.74
N ASN A 125 23.63 -21.89 -5.83
CA ASN A 125 23.88 -20.99 -6.14
C ASN A 125 23.66 -20.45 -6.59
N LYS A 126 23.75 -20.49 -6.81
CA LYS A 126 23.87 -19.89 -7.17
C LYS A 126 23.48 -19.39 -7.79
N SER A 127 23.61 -19.75 -8.03
CA SER A 127 23.62 -19.24 -8.65
C SER A 127 23.09 -19.44 -9.31
N GLU A 128 22.69 -19.87 -9.31
CA GLU A 128 22.73 -19.94 -9.73
C GLU A 128 22.01 -19.77 -10.22
N THR A 129 22.08 -20.42 -10.46
CA THR A 129 22.06 -20.36 -10.87
C THR A 129 21.44 -20.63 -11.29
N PHE A 130 21.11 -21.18 -11.55
CA PHE A 130 21.29 -21.39 -11.78
C PHE A 130 20.95 -21.57 -12.49
N ASP A 131 21.27 -22.31 -12.79
CA ASP A 131 21.76 -22.71 -13.32
C ASP A 131 21.36 -23.57 -13.54
N THR A 132 21.14 -24.21 -13.73
CA THR A 132 21.48 -24.88 -13.80
C THR A 132 21.16 -25.61 -13.99
N PRO A 133 21.30 -26.32 -14.13
CA PRO A 133 21.68 -26.89 -14.12
C PRO A 133 21.55 -27.44 -14.12
N SER A 134 21.53 -27.93 -14.29
CA SER A 134 22.22 -28.16 -13.97
C SER A 134 22.08 -28.68 -13.68
N GLN A 135 21.97 -29.15 -13.73
CA GLN A 135 22.54 -29.23 -13.24
C GLN A 135 22.52 -29.44 -12.91
N ASN A 136 22.58 -30.00 -13.24
CA ASN A 136 23.18 -29.90 -12.81
C ASN A 136 23.00 -30.00 -12.63
N LEU A 137 22.88 -30.41 -12.82
CA LEU A 137 23.27 -30.11 -12.49
C LEU A 137 23.31 -30.15 -12.50
#